data_f614d2d232157da23c8bbbe262fafb06
#
_entry.id   f614d2d232157da23c8bbbe262fafb06
#
_cell.length_a   1.000
_cell.length_b   1.000
_cell.length_c   1.000
_cell.angle_alpha   90.00
_cell.angle_beta   90.00
_cell.angle_gamma   90.00
#
_symmetry.space_group_name_H-M   'P 1'
#
loop_
_entity.id
_entity.type
_entity.pdbx_description
1 polymer ?
#
loop_
_entity_poly.entity_id
_entity_poly.type
_entity_poly.pdbx_seq_one_letter_code
_entity_poly.pdbx_strand_id
1 'polypeptide(L)'
;MNVLNFGSLNIDNVFNVKDFVRPGETLSARSFFRGAGGKGLNQSIALARAGVSVFHAGKIGPDGIFLREKLQDNGVDVSLVLTAPEEFTGSAMIQVSASGENSIILFGGANQNISAAQIQSAFEGFSCEDVLLIQNEINSLDLIMEKAAQKGMKIFFNPAPMDEKVFSLPLELVDTFIVNEIEAAMLAGCEENASQALRAKYPASNILMTLGAQGAVYLAKESRDELFVPAEKVENVVDTTSAGDTFTGYFISGILAGSSPEEAMKLAARASAFCVSRPGAADSIPLISQL
;
A
#
# COMPACT_ATOMS: atom_id res chain seq x y z
N MET A 1 8.63 7.47 17.53
CA MET A 1 8.03 7.72 16.20
C MET A 1 7.31 6.46 15.77
N ASN A 2 6.01 6.51 15.60
CA ASN A 2 5.18 5.38 15.18
C ASN A 2 4.60 5.65 13.81
N VAL A 3 4.16 4.60 13.11
CA VAL A 3 3.37 4.73 11.89
C VAL A 3 1.93 4.36 12.20
N LEU A 4 1.00 5.28 11.96
CA LEU A 4 -0.41 5.00 11.83
C LEU A 4 -0.68 4.66 10.37
N ASN A 5 -0.90 3.39 10.05
CA ASN A 5 -1.36 2.99 8.73
C ASN A 5 -2.90 2.87 8.78
N PHE A 6 -3.58 3.84 8.18
CA PHE A 6 -5.04 3.80 8.05
C PHE A 6 -5.36 3.19 6.69
N GLY A 7 -5.63 1.88 6.68
CA GLY A 7 -5.60 1.13 5.43
C GLY A 7 -6.61 -0.02 5.34
N SER A 8 -6.66 -0.58 4.17
CA SER A 8 -7.55 -1.69 3.80
C SER A 8 -7.12 -3.02 4.38
N LEU A 9 -8.13 -3.86 4.60
CA LEU A 9 -8.02 -5.26 4.97
C LEU A 9 -8.92 -6.04 4.02
N ASN A 10 -8.33 -6.86 3.12
CA ASN A 10 -9.06 -7.59 2.11
C ASN A 10 -8.88 -9.09 2.22
N ILE A 11 -9.93 -9.83 1.95
CA ILE A 11 -9.89 -11.28 1.74
C ILE A 11 -9.64 -11.51 0.26
N ASP A 12 -8.47 -12.04 -0.09
CA ASP A 12 -8.16 -12.40 -1.46
C ASP A 12 -8.67 -13.80 -1.79
N ASN A 13 -9.63 -13.89 -2.70
CA ASN A 13 -10.20 -15.14 -3.22
C ASN A 13 -9.63 -15.38 -4.63
N VAL A 14 -8.59 -16.21 -4.70
CA VAL A 14 -7.84 -16.46 -5.93
C VAL A 14 -8.32 -17.74 -6.60
N PHE A 15 -8.82 -17.63 -7.82
CA PHE A 15 -9.29 -18.73 -8.67
C PHE A 15 -8.32 -18.92 -9.83
N ASN A 16 -7.58 -20.03 -9.84
CA ASN A 16 -6.80 -20.40 -11.01
C ASN A 16 -7.71 -21.01 -12.06
N VAL A 17 -7.80 -20.36 -13.21
CA VAL A 17 -8.68 -20.74 -14.32
C VAL A 17 -7.87 -21.06 -15.57
N LYS A 18 -8.50 -21.68 -16.59
CA LYS A 18 -7.86 -21.85 -17.89
C LYS A 18 -7.82 -20.52 -18.64
N ASP A 19 -8.96 -19.88 -18.75
CA ASP A 19 -9.21 -18.59 -19.40
C ASP A 19 -10.15 -17.78 -18.50
N PHE A 20 -10.21 -16.47 -18.67
CA PHE A 20 -11.20 -15.65 -17.93
C PHE A 20 -12.62 -15.99 -18.36
N VAL A 21 -13.57 -16.03 -17.38
CA VAL A 21 -14.98 -16.26 -17.64
C VAL A 21 -15.56 -15.13 -18.51
N ARG A 22 -16.35 -15.51 -19.51
CA ARG A 22 -17.03 -14.58 -20.43
C ARG A 22 -18.51 -14.45 -20.08
N PRO A 23 -19.20 -13.40 -20.55
CA PRO A 23 -20.64 -13.27 -20.35
C PRO A 23 -21.40 -14.51 -20.83
N GLY A 24 -22.27 -15.06 -19.94
CA GLY A 24 -23.05 -16.27 -20.22
C GLY A 24 -22.29 -17.59 -20.07
N GLU A 25 -21.01 -17.58 -19.73
CA GLU A 25 -20.19 -18.76 -19.53
C GLU A 25 -20.16 -19.19 -18.05
N THR A 26 -20.06 -20.48 -17.83
CA THR A 26 -19.75 -21.08 -16.51
C THR A 26 -18.51 -21.94 -16.68
N LEU A 27 -17.46 -21.66 -15.92
CA LEU A 27 -16.26 -22.49 -15.93
C LEU A 27 -15.90 -22.95 -14.51
N SER A 28 -15.21 -24.08 -14.43
CA SER A 28 -14.68 -24.59 -13.16
C SER A 28 -13.24 -24.11 -12.98
N ALA A 29 -12.94 -23.56 -11.80
CA ALA A 29 -11.56 -23.24 -11.43
C ALA A 29 -10.76 -24.54 -11.24
N ARG A 30 -9.46 -24.50 -11.58
CA ARG A 30 -8.51 -25.59 -11.36
C ARG A 30 -8.10 -25.70 -9.90
N SER A 31 -7.98 -24.56 -9.23
CA SER A 31 -7.72 -24.47 -7.79
C SER A 31 -8.27 -23.17 -7.25
N PHE A 32 -8.47 -23.16 -5.94
CA PHE A 32 -8.91 -22.01 -5.17
C PHE A 32 -7.98 -21.80 -3.98
N PHE A 33 -7.65 -20.55 -3.72
CA PHE A 33 -6.91 -20.13 -2.53
C PHE A 33 -7.62 -18.92 -1.91
N ARG A 34 -7.73 -18.91 -0.59
CA ARG A 34 -8.21 -17.77 0.18
C ARG A 34 -7.11 -17.28 1.08
N GLY A 35 -6.74 -16.02 0.92
CA GLY A 35 -5.61 -15.41 1.62
C GLY A 35 -5.89 -14.04 2.18
N ALA A 36 -4.88 -13.51 2.85
CA ALA A 36 -4.85 -12.15 3.33
C ALA A 36 -4.30 -11.23 2.25
N GLY A 37 -4.97 -10.12 2.03
CA GLY A 37 -4.60 -9.09 1.08
C GLY A 37 -5.06 -7.70 1.50
N GLY A 38 -4.99 -6.78 0.56
CA GLY A 38 -5.21 -5.35 0.76
C GLY A 38 -3.89 -4.60 0.94
N LYS A 39 -3.78 -3.46 0.25
CA LYS A 39 -2.55 -2.63 0.31
C LYS A 39 -2.23 -2.19 1.73
N GLY A 40 -3.24 -1.81 2.50
CA GLY A 40 -3.07 -1.44 3.90
C GLY A 40 -2.47 -2.56 4.74
N LEU A 41 -2.97 -3.78 4.61
CA LEU A 41 -2.44 -4.96 5.31
C LEU A 41 -0.98 -5.22 4.90
N ASN A 42 -0.71 -5.27 3.59
CA ASN A 42 0.62 -5.58 3.08
C ASN A 42 1.66 -4.55 3.52
N GLN A 43 1.33 -3.26 3.41
CA GLN A 43 2.23 -2.16 3.80
C GLN A 43 2.47 -2.14 5.32
N SER A 44 1.45 -2.47 6.15
CA SER A 44 1.64 -2.62 7.60
C SER A 44 2.61 -3.76 7.93
N ILE A 45 2.46 -4.91 7.27
CA ILE A 45 3.37 -6.05 7.47
C ILE A 45 4.78 -5.69 7.01
N ALA A 46 4.93 -5.01 5.86
CA ALA A 46 6.22 -4.59 5.35
C ALA A 46 6.95 -3.66 6.34
N LEU A 47 6.25 -2.67 6.88
CA LEU A 47 6.79 -1.77 7.91
C LEU A 47 7.20 -2.53 9.19
N ALA A 48 6.34 -3.40 9.71
CA ALA A 48 6.63 -4.16 10.92
C ALA A 48 7.81 -5.10 10.73
N ARG A 49 7.89 -5.83 9.59
CA ARG A 49 9.02 -6.70 9.25
C ARG A 49 10.32 -5.93 8.99
N ALA A 50 10.22 -4.65 8.61
CA ALA A 50 11.34 -3.73 8.53
C ALA A 50 11.74 -3.12 9.88
N GLY A 51 11.08 -3.48 11.00
CA GLY A 51 11.42 -3.07 12.36
C GLY A 51 10.74 -1.79 12.84
N VAL A 52 9.72 -1.29 12.16
CA VAL A 52 8.98 -0.08 12.54
C VAL A 52 7.83 -0.42 13.50
N SER A 53 7.58 0.44 14.49
CA SER A 53 6.36 0.39 15.32
C SER A 53 5.17 0.86 14.49
N VAL A 54 4.25 -0.06 14.17
CA VAL A 54 3.09 0.17 13.28
C VAL A 54 1.80 -0.11 14.02
N PHE A 55 0.89 0.84 13.92
CA PHE A 55 -0.52 0.70 14.30
C PHE A 55 -1.36 0.65 13.05
N HIS A 56 -2.10 -0.43 12.87
CA HIS A 56 -3.05 -0.53 11.76
C HIS A 56 -4.43 -0.08 12.22
N ALA A 57 -4.96 0.96 11.60
CA ALA A 57 -6.35 1.38 11.74
C ALA A 57 -7.14 0.94 10.51
N GLY A 58 -8.25 0.26 10.74
CA GLY A 58 -9.07 -0.28 9.66
C GLY A 58 -10.36 -0.91 10.20
N LYS A 59 -11.08 -1.59 9.32
CA LYS A 59 -12.35 -2.21 9.67
C LYS A 59 -12.56 -3.53 8.94
N ILE A 60 -13.04 -4.53 9.66
CA ILE A 60 -13.34 -5.87 9.13
C ILE A 60 -14.73 -6.31 9.54
N GLY A 61 -15.30 -7.24 8.82
CA GLY A 61 -16.43 -8.05 9.26
C GLY A 61 -15.99 -9.27 10.08
N PRO A 62 -16.93 -10.09 10.59
CA PRO A 62 -16.62 -11.33 11.31
C PRO A 62 -15.85 -12.36 10.47
N ASP A 63 -16.00 -12.30 9.15
CA ASP A 63 -15.34 -13.19 8.17
C ASP A 63 -13.86 -12.87 7.96
N GLY A 64 -13.40 -11.68 8.41
CA GLY A 64 -12.03 -11.16 8.27
C GLY A 64 -11.18 -11.24 9.53
N ILE A 65 -11.60 -11.91 10.60
CA ILE A 65 -10.85 -11.98 11.87
C ILE A 65 -9.41 -12.47 11.65
N PHE A 66 -9.20 -13.42 10.75
CA PHE A 66 -7.88 -13.95 10.41
C PHE A 66 -6.92 -12.90 9.81
N LEU A 67 -7.43 -11.81 9.22
CA LEU A 67 -6.61 -10.69 8.72
C LEU A 67 -6.01 -9.89 9.89
N ARG A 68 -6.80 -9.66 10.93
CA ARG A 68 -6.32 -9.03 12.17
C ARG A 68 -5.28 -9.90 12.87
N GLU A 69 -5.53 -11.21 12.95
CA GLU A 69 -4.57 -12.19 13.49
C GLU A 69 -3.27 -12.17 12.67
N LYS A 70 -3.37 -12.16 11.33
CA LYS A 70 -2.22 -12.08 10.43
C LYS A 70 -1.36 -10.83 10.68
N LEU A 71 -1.98 -9.67 10.88
CA LEU A 71 -1.27 -8.44 11.26
C LEU A 71 -0.56 -8.60 12.61
N GLN A 72 -1.27 -9.09 13.61
CA GLN A 72 -0.74 -9.29 14.96
C GLN A 72 0.44 -10.26 14.98
N ASP A 73 0.36 -11.37 14.25
CA ASP A 73 1.44 -12.36 14.11
C ASP A 73 2.71 -11.79 13.47
N ASN A 74 2.56 -10.68 12.71
CA ASN A 74 3.66 -9.95 12.10
C ASN A 74 4.12 -8.73 12.93
N GLY A 75 3.66 -8.58 14.17
CA GLY A 75 4.12 -7.54 15.08
C GLY A 75 3.44 -6.17 14.87
N VAL A 76 2.34 -6.11 14.12
CA VAL A 76 1.54 -4.89 13.95
C VAL A 76 0.59 -4.73 15.14
N ASP A 77 0.48 -3.53 15.69
CA ASP A 77 -0.56 -3.22 16.68
C ASP A 77 -1.92 -3.12 15.99
N VAL A 78 -2.85 -3.96 16.41
CA VAL A 78 -4.20 -4.10 15.83
C VAL A 78 -5.30 -3.51 16.72
N SER A 79 -4.94 -2.77 17.76
CA SER A 79 -5.90 -2.18 18.70
C SER A 79 -6.90 -1.22 18.04
N LEU A 80 -6.54 -0.68 16.87
CA LEU A 80 -7.37 0.24 16.07
C LEU A 80 -8.12 -0.46 14.92
N VAL A 81 -8.04 -1.79 14.82
CA VAL A 81 -8.83 -2.58 13.87
C VAL A 81 -10.19 -2.90 14.50
N LEU A 82 -11.25 -2.29 13.97
CA LEU A 82 -12.61 -2.53 14.44
C LEU A 82 -13.25 -3.71 13.70
N THR A 83 -14.10 -4.46 14.43
CA THR A 83 -14.96 -5.49 13.84
C THR A 83 -16.39 -4.98 13.77
N ALA A 84 -16.98 -4.97 12.57
CA ALA A 84 -18.38 -4.62 12.33
C ALA A 84 -19.22 -5.90 12.21
N PRO A 85 -20.12 -6.21 13.17
CA PRO A 85 -20.80 -7.50 13.24
C PRO A 85 -21.71 -7.78 12.04
N GLU A 86 -22.26 -6.73 11.43
CA GLU A 86 -23.27 -6.82 10.36
C GLU A 86 -22.67 -6.57 8.96
N GLU A 87 -21.33 -6.43 8.85
CA GLU A 87 -20.69 -6.12 7.59
C GLU A 87 -19.80 -7.27 7.12
N PHE A 88 -19.65 -7.38 5.80
CA PHE A 88 -18.61 -8.23 5.22
C PHE A 88 -17.29 -7.47 5.14
N THR A 89 -16.20 -8.18 5.34
CA THR A 89 -14.85 -7.66 5.10
C THR A 89 -14.67 -7.31 3.63
N GLY A 90 -13.82 -6.34 3.33
CA GLY A 90 -13.36 -6.08 1.98
C GLY A 90 -12.80 -7.34 1.33
N SER A 91 -13.02 -7.54 0.04
CA SER A 91 -12.54 -8.74 -0.64
C SER A 91 -12.17 -8.47 -2.09
N ALA A 92 -11.22 -9.27 -2.59
CA ALA A 92 -10.86 -9.35 -4.00
C ALA A 92 -11.25 -10.74 -4.54
N MET A 93 -11.94 -10.76 -5.68
CA MET A 93 -12.18 -11.95 -6.49
C MET A 93 -11.18 -11.92 -7.64
N ILE A 94 -10.17 -12.76 -7.57
CA ILE A 94 -9.01 -12.74 -8.47
C ILE A 94 -9.06 -13.99 -9.35
N GLN A 95 -9.21 -13.82 -10.64
CA GLN A 95 -8.99 -14.87 -11.63
C GLN A 95 -7.54 -14.80 -12.11
N VAL A 96 -6.83 -15.92 -12.07
CA VAL A 96 -5.49 -16.07 -12.63
C VAL A 96 -5.57 -17.06 -13.79
N SER A 97 -5.29 -16.60 -15.01
CA SER A 97 -5.33 -17.44 -16.21
C SER A 97 -4.11 -18.34 -16.33
N ALA A 98 -4.16 -19.30 -17.25
CA ALA A 98 -3.02 -20.17 -17.54
C ALA A 98 -1.80 -19.41 -18.14
N SER A 99 -2.00 -18.21 -18.67
CA SER A 99 -0.92 -17.31 -19.13
C SER A 99 -0.27 -16.51 -18.00
N GLY A 100 -0.81 -16.58 -16.77
CA GLY A 100 -0.35 -15.79 -15.64
C GLY A 100 -0.98 -14.38 -15.54
N GLU A 101 -1.86 -14.02 -16.47
CA GLU A 101 -2.62 -12.76 -16.38
C GLU A 101 -3.68 -12.85 -15.29
N ASN A 102 -4.03 -11.71 -14.70
CA ASN A 102 -5.08 -11.62 -13.69
C ASN A 102 -6.23 -10.72 -14.12
N SER A 103 -7.41 -10.99 -13.56
CA SER A 103 -8.60 -10.16 -13.64
C SER A 103 -9.21 -10.07 -12.25
N ILE A 104 -9.42 -8.86 -11.74
CA ILE A 104 -9.74 -8.61 -10.34
C ILE A 104 -11.04 -7.83 -10.24
N ILE A 105 -11.95 -8.32 -9.38
CA ILE A 105 -13.14 -7.59 -8.95
C ILE A 105 -12.97 -7.29 -7.47
N LEU A 106 -13.05 -6.01 -7.09
CA LEU A 106 -12.96 -5.58 -5.70
C LEU A 106 -14.35 -5.34 -5.12
N PHE A 107 -14.54 -5.80 -3.89
CA PHE A 107 -15.66 -5.43 -3.04
C PHE A 107 -15.11 -4.73 -1.80
N GLY A 108 -15.45 -3.45 -1.62
CA GLY A 108 -14.87 -2.63 -0.54
C GLY A 108 -15.31 -3.07 0.86
N GLY A 109 -16.54 -3.55 1.02
CA GLY A 109 -17.04 -4.04 2.31
C GLY A 109 -16.82 -3.05 3.46
N ALA A 110 -16.40 -3.55 4.60
CA ALA A 110 -16.12 -2.75 5.81
C ALA A 110 -15.07 -1.65 5.60
N ASN A 111 -14.16 -1.79 4.61
CA ASN A 111 -13.21 -0.73 4.26
C ASN A 111 -13.91 0.58 3.80
N GLN A 112 -15.12 0.49 3.28
CA GLN A 112 -15.90 1.64 2.80
C GLN A 112 -16.90 2.16 3.85
N ASN A 113 -16.75 1.74 5.11
CA ASN A 113 -17.64 2.16 6.20
C ASN A 113 -16.87 2.58 7.47
N ILE A 114 -15.78 3.28 7.28
CA ILE A 114 -15.02 3.91 8.37
C ILE A 114 -15.78 5.17 8.79
N SER A 115 -16.11 5.27 10.08
CA SER A 115 -16.88 6.39 10.62
C SER A 115 -15.97 7.51 11.13
N ALA A 116 -16.52 8.74 11.17
CA ALA A 116 -15.82 9.89 11.76
C ALA A 116 -15.42 9.66 13.23
N ALA A 117 -16.24 8.92 14.00
CA ALA A 117 -15.90 8.56 15.38
C ALA A 117 -14.70 7.63 15.46
N GLN A 118 -14.61 6.64 14.55
CA GLN A 118 -13.45 5.76 14.45
C GLN A 118 -12.19 6.54 14.09
N ILE A 119 -12.27 7.45 13.10
CA ILE A 119 -11.15 8.32 12.74
C ILE A 119 -10.70 9.16 13.94
N GLN A 120 -11.63 9.82 14.63
CA GLN A 120 -11.30 10.63 15.79
C GLN A 120 -10.57 9.82 16.87
N SER A 121 -11.07 8.64 17.20
CA SER A 121 -10.46 7.74 18.20
C SER A 121 -9.10 7.21 17.77
N ALA A 122 -8.93 6.86 16.49
CA ALA A 122 -7.67 6.33 15.98
C ALA A 122 -6.50 7.32 16.13
N PHE A 123 -6.78 8.62 16.08
CA PHE A 123 -5.75 9.65 16.22
C PHE A 123 -5.43 10.05 17.67
N GLU A 124 -6.15 9.59 18.69
CA GLU A 124 -5.98 10.06 20.09
C GLU A 124 -4.56 9.81 20.63
N GLY A 125 -3.92 8.71 20.25
CA GLY A 125 -2.59 8.32 20.70
C GLY A 125 -1.42 8.87 19.90
N PHE A 126 -1.64 9.69 18.84
CA PHE A 126 -0.60 10.15 17.92
C PHE A 126 -0.34 11.65 18.01
N SER A 127 0.89 12.04 17.64
CA SER A 127 1.43 13.40 17.69
C SER A 127 2.13 13.80 16.40
N CYS A 128 2.66 15.00 16.34
CA CYS A 128 3.45 15.49 15.19
C CYS A 128 4.77 14.73 14.96
N GLU A 129 5.21 13.91 15.91
CA GLU A 129 6.39 13.05 15.76
C GLU A 129 6.08 11.76 15.00
N ASP A 130 4.79 11.40 14.90
CA ASP A 130 4.34 10.19 14.23
C ASP A 130 3.98 10.47 12.77
N VAL A 131 3.84 9.43 11.96
CA VAL A 131 3.50 9.55 10.55
C VAL A 131 2.22 8.81 10.22
N LEU A 132 1.49 9.32 9.24
CA LEU A 132 0.34 8.67 8.63
C LEU A 132 0.77 8.02 7.32
N LEU A 133 0.39 6.75 7.11
CA LEU A 133 0.42 6.07 5.82
C LEU A 133 -1.02 5.74 5.41
N ILE A 134 -1.38 6.05 4.18
CA ILE A 134 -2.71 5.76 3.60
C ILE A 134 -2.61 5.30 2.16
N GLN A 135 -3.64 4.54 1.71
CA GLN A 135 -3.83 4.08 0.34
C GLN A 135 -5.27 4.42 -0.10
N ASN A 136 -5.56 4.32 -1.40
CA ASN A 136 -6.89 4.64 -1.93
C ASN A 136 -7.85 3.43 -1.94
N GLU A 137 -7.93 2.68 -0.82
CA GLU A 137 -8.80 1.51 -0.70
C GLU A 137 -9.85 1.63 0.41
N ILE A 138 -9.90 2.77 1.11
CA ILE A 138 -10.86 3.03 2.20
C ILE A 138 -11.65 4.32 1.94
N ASN A 139 -12.77 4.51 2.63
CA ASN A 139 -13.52 5.77 2.58
C ASN A 139 -12.92 6.84 3.51
N SER A 140 -13.42 8.07 3.40
CA SER A 140 -13.13 9.19 4.30
C SER A 140 -11.64 9.57 4.38
N LEU A 141 -10.91 9.37 3.28
CA LEU A 141 -9.49 9.74 3.20
C LEU A 141 -9.26 11.24 3.42
N ASP A 142 -10.18 12.08 2.96
CA ASP A 142 -10.20 13.53 3.18
C ASP A 142 -10.15 13.86 4.67
N LEU A 143 -11.06 13.30 5.46
CA LEU A 143 -11.11 13.50 6.91
C LEU A 143 -9.86 12.97 7.62
N ILE A 144 -9.33 11.83 7.16
CA ILE A 144 -8.12 11.22 7.71
C ILE A 144 -6.91 12.13 7.45
N MET A 145 -6.75 12.65 6.22
CA MET A 145 -5.67 13.56 5.84
C MET A 145 -5.74 14.88 6.60
N GLU A 146 -6.93 15.49 6.67
CA GLU A 146 -7.16 16.72 7.45
C GLU A 146 -6.83 16.53 8.93
N LYS A 147 -7.20 15.37 9.51
CA LYS A 147 -6.92 15.07 10.91
C LYS A 147 -5.44 14.91 11.18
N ALA A 148 -4.70 14.23 10.30
CA ALA A 148 -3.26 14.12 10.39
C ALA A 148 -2.57 15.49 10.29
N ALA A 149 -2.98 16.32 9.33
CA ALA A 149 -2.45 17.67 9.16
C ALA A 149 -2.71 18.56 10.38
N GLN A 150 -3.92 18.48 10.99
CA GLN A 150 -4.24 19.20 12.25
C GLN A 150 -3.34 18.80 13.41
N LYS A 151 -2.83 17.55 13.41
CA LYS A 151 -1.87 17.05 14.40
C LYS A 151 -0.41 17.32 14.03
N GLY A 152 -0.16 17.86 12.85
CA GLY A 152 1.20 18.09 12.33
C GLY A 152 1.94 16.82 11.92
N MET A 153 1.22 15.70 11.73
CA MET A 153 1.80 14.44 11.26
C MET A 153 2.21 14.56 9.80
N LYS A 154 3.31 13.91 9.41
CA LYS A 154 3.67 13.77 7.99
C LYS A 154 2.79 12.70 7.34
N ILE A 155 2.36 12.97 6.11
CA ILE A 155 1.45 12.10 5.35
C ILE A 155 2.20 11.45 4.19
N PHE A 156 2.34 10.12 4.24
CA PHE A 156 2.75 9.29 3.12
C PHE A 156 1.50 8.76 2.43
N PHE A 157 1.34 9.04 1.15
CA PHE A 157 0.16 8.62 0.39
C PHE A 157 0.54 7.78 -0.82
N ASN A 158 0.03 6.55 -0.85
CA ASN A 158 0.03 5.70 -2.03
C ASN A 158 -1.38 5.71 -2.65
N PRO A 159 -1.64 6.48 -3.72
CA PRO A 159 -2.98 6.69 -4.29
C PRO A 159 -3.53 5.47 -5.05
N ALA A 160 -3.00 4.30 -4.80
CA ALA A 160 -3.40 3.05 -5.45
C ALA A 160 -4.58 2.37 -4.72
N PRO A 161 -5.56 1.83 -5.47
CA PRO A 161 -5.76 1.98 -6.92
C PRO A 161 -6.18 3.41 -7.28
N MET A 162 -5.59 3.94 -8.36
CA MET A 162 -5.90 5.30 -8.80
C MET A 162 -7.28 5.37 -9.44
N ASP A 163 -8.11 6.32 -9.00
CA ASP A 163 -9.41 6.66 -9.58
C ASP A 163 -9.67 8.18 -9.54
N GLU A 164 -10.79 8.62 -10.13
CA GLU A 164 -11.14 10.05 -10.19
C GLU A 164 -11.38 10.68 -8.81
N LYS A 165 -11.73 9.90 -7.78
CA LYS A 165 -12.01 10.41 -6.43
C LYS A 165 -10.75 10.96 -5.77
N VAL A 166 -9.58 10.44 -6.13
CA VAL A 166 -8.29 10.93 -5.61
C VAL A 166 -8.13 12.42 -5.85
N PHE A 167 -8.63 12.96 -6.97
CA PHE A 167 -8.51 14.40 -7.29
C PHE A 167 -9.38 15.31 -6.40
N SER A 168 -10.30 14.74 -5.64
CA SER A 168 -11.12 15.49 -4.66
C SER A 168 -10.50 15.53 -3.26
N LEU A 169 -9.42 14.80 -3.03
CA LEU A 169 -8.71 14.78 -1.76
C LEU A 169 -7.83 16.04 -1.58
N PRO A 170 -7.55 16.45 -0.33
CA PRO A 170 -6.65 17.57 -0.04
C PRO A 170 -5.17 17.16 -0.26
N LEU A 171 -4.80 16.96 -1.52
CA LEU A 171 -3.51 16.41 -1.93
C LEU A 171 -2.32 17.34 -1.59
N GLU A 172 -2.56 18.62 -1.37
CA GLU A 172 -1.58 19.59 -0.88
C GLU A 172 -1.09 19.30 0.56
N LEU A 173 -1.81 18.46 1.30
CA LEU A 173 -1.42 18.02 2.65
C LEU A 173 -0.41 16.85 2.63
N VAL A 174 -0.15 16.26 1.46
CA VAL A 174 0.73 15.09 1.34
C VAL A 174 2.19 15.50 1.41
N ASP A 175 2.94 14.92 2.34
CA ASP A 175 4.41 15.13 2.45
C ASP A 175 5.18 14.30 1.44
N THR A 176 4.72 13.08 1.17
CA THR A 176 5.40 12.19 0.21
C THR A 176 4.36 11.36 -0.55
N PHE A 177 4.31 11.54 -1.87
CA PHE A 177 3.60 10.64 -2.76
C PHE A 177 4.46 9.41 -3.07
N ILE A 178 3.84 8.23 -3.00
CA ILE A 178 4.43 6.95 -3.38
C ILE A 178 3.59 6.39 -4.51
N VAL A 179 4.11 6.42 -5.73
CA VAL A 179 3.35 6.16 -6.95
C VAL A 179 4.13 5.24 -7.89
N ASN A 180 3.44 4.56 -8.80
CA ASN A 180 4.06 3.99 -9.99
C ASN A 180 3.96 4.97 -11.17
N GLU A 181 4.50 4.60 -12.33
CA GLU A 181 4.50 5.43 -13.55
C GLU A 181 3.08 5.83 -13.98
N ILE A 182 2.14 4.88 -13.93
CA ILE A 182 0.75 5.11 -14.35
C ILE A 182 0.06 6.08 -13.38
N GLU A 183 0.20 5.85 -12.08
CA GLU A 183 -0.37 6.70 -11.04
C GLU A 183 0.23 8.11 -11.08
N ALA A 184 1.55 8.22 -11.29
CA ALA A 184 2.23 9.50 -11.46
C ALA A 184 1.70 10.26 -12.67
N ALA A 185 1.56 9.60 -13.83
CA ALA A 185 1.02 10.19 -15.04
C ALA A 185 -0.42 10.69 -14.88
N MET A 186 -1.27 9.89 -14.23
CA MET A 186 -2.65 10.27 -13.94
C MET A 186 -2.71 11.49 -13.00
N LEU A 187 -1.96 11.50 -11.91
CA LEU A 187 -1.91 12.62 -10.96
C LEU A 187 -1.33 13.88 -11.58
N ALA A 188 -0.29 13.75 -12.40
CA ALA A 188 0.34 14.86 -13.11
C ALA A 188 -0.55 15.41 -14.23
N GLY A 189 -1.36 14.56 -14.86
CA GLY A 189 -2.13 14.86 -16.04
C GLY A 189 -1.31 14.80 -17.34
N CYS A 190 -0.15 14.15 -17.32
CA CYS A 190 0.71 13.93 -18.48
C CYS A 190 1.57 12.67 -18.29
N GLU A 191 1.91 11.99 -19.39
CA GLU A 191 2.77 10.80 -19.37
C GLU A 191 4.26 11.13 -19.40
N GLU A 192 4.62 12.17 -20.18
CA GLU A 192 6.02 12.58 -20.30
C GLU A 192 6.49 13.34 -19.05
N ASN A 193 7.64 12.91 -18.48
CA ASN A 193 8.24 13.52 -17.29
C ASN A 193 7.25 13.61 -16.11
N ALA A 194 6.44 12.57 -15.91
CA ALA A 194 5.35 12.54 -14.94
C ALA A 194 5.83 12.87 -13.50
N SER A 195 7.01 12.39 -13.09
CA SER A 195 7.61 12.69 -11.78
C SER A 195 7.84 14.20 -11.59
N GLN A 196 8.45 14.86 -12.58
CA GLN A 196 8.72 16.29 -12.53
C GLN A 196 7.46 17.14 -12.61
N ALA A 197 6.49 16.73 -13.46
CA ALA A 197 5.20 17.39 -13.58
C ALA A 197 4.39 17.26 -12.27
N LEU A 198 4.40 16.08 -11.65
CA LEU A 198 3.76 15.86 -10.36
C LEU A 198 4.41 16.73 -9.28
N ARG A 199 5.76 16.80 -9.26
CA ARG A 199 6.50 17.66 -8.35
C ARG A 199 6.18 19.15 -8.56
N ALA A 200 6.02 19.60 -9.80
CA ALA A 200 5.63 20.97 -10.11
C ALA A 200 4.20 21.29 -9.62
N LYS A 201 3.31 20.32 -9.70
CA LYS A 201 1.92 20.43 -9.22
C LYS A 201 1.82 20.46 -7.69
N TYR A 202 2.68 19.70 -7.00
CA TYR A 202 2.73 19.60 -5.53
C TYR A 202 4.14 19.95 -5.01
N PRO A 203 4.54 21.24 -5.04
CA PRO A 203 5.93 21.64 -4.76
C PRO A 203 6.35 21.46 -3.29
N ALA A 204 5.40 21.29 -2.38
CA ALA A 204 5.66 21.02 -0.96
C ALA A 204 5.88 19.51 -0.66
N SER A 205 5.69 18.63 -1.66
CA SER A 205 5.75 17.19 -1.49
C SER A 205 7.01 16.58 -2.10
N ASN A 206 7.47 15.49 -1.48
CA ASN A 206 8.43 14.58 -2.12
C ASN A 206 7.67 13.62 -3.05
N ILE A 207 8.34 13.17 -4.12
CA ILE A 207 7.78 12.16 -5.02
C ILE A 207 8.70 10.95 -5.03
N LEU A 208 8.18 9.80 -4.65
CA LEU A 208 8.80 8.50 -4.85
C LEU A 208 8.04 7.77 -5.95
N MET A 209 8.69 7.53 -7.08
CA MET A 209 8.07 6.85 -8.22
C MET A 209 8.78 5.53 -8.49
N THR A 210 8.04 4.42 -8.41
CA THR A 210 8.54 3.09 -8.77
C THR A 210 8.38 2.85 -10.27
N LEU A 211 9.41 2.22 -10.88
CA LEU A 211 9.52 1.94 -12.31
C LEU A 211 9.57 0.43 -12.58
N GLY A 212 8.92 -0.36 -11.73
CA GLY A 212 8.93 -1.82 -11.82
C GLY A 212 10.35 -2.40 -11.86
N ALA A 213 10.66 -3.19 -12.89
CA ALA A 213 11.95 -3.83 -13.06
C ALA A 213 13.10 -2.84 -13.39
N GLN A 214 12.82 -1.57 -13.65
CA GLN A 214 13.86 -0.57 -13.90
C GLN A 214 14.40 0.03 -12.60
N GLY A 215 13.60 0.06 -11.52
CA GLY A 215 14.02 0.64 -10.25
C GLY A 215 13.05 1.67 -9.71
N ALA A 216 13.57 2.76 -9.17
CA ALA A 216 12.75 3.84 -8.63
C ALA A 216 13.47 5.21 -8.74
N VAL A 217 12.67 6.26 -8.76
CA VAL A 217 13.11 7.67 -8.78
C VAL A 217 12.57 8.38 -7.56
N TYR A 218 13.38 9.22 -6.95
CA TYR A 218 12.98 10.10 -5.85
C TYR A 218 13.30 11.55 -6.18
N LEU A 219 12.31 12.42 -6.02
CA LEU A 219 12.46 13.88 -6.13
C LEU A 219 12.13 14.50 -4.77
N ALA A 220 13.13 15.03 -4.13
CA ALA A 220 12.93 15.80 -2.89
C ALA A 220 12.23 17.13 -3.19
N LYS A 221 11.33 17.56 -2.31
CA LYS A 221 10.65 18.87 -2.42
C LYS A 221 11.60 20.07 -2.52
N GLU A 222 12.80 19.95 -2.00
CA GLU A 222 13.82 21.00 -1.96
C GLU A 222 14.87 20.88 -3.07
N SER A 223 14.82 19.80 -3.87
CA SER A 223 15.78 19.54 -4.97
C SER A 223 15.10 19.61 -6.33
N ARG A 224 15.86 19.95 -7.35
CA ARG A 224 15.45 19.80 -8.76
C ARG A 224 15.98 18.52 -9.37
N ASP A 225 16.93 17.88 -8.71
CA ASP A 225 17.60 16.70 -9.22
C ASP A 225 16.79 15.44 -8.86
N GLU A 226 16.70 14.53 -9.81
CA GLU A 226 16.15 13.21 -9.61
C GLU A 226 17.23 12.26 -9.10
N LEU A 227 16.92 11.57 -8.01
CA LEU A 227 17.73 10.47 -7.52
C LEU A 227 17.18 9.16 -8.08
N PHE A 228 17.96 8.45 -8.86
CA PHE A 228 17.59 7.15 -9.42
C PHE A 228 18.31 6.01 -8.70
N VAL A 229 17.58 4.96 -8.35
CA VAL A 229 18.13 3.70 -7.85
C VAL A 229 17.62 2.57 -8.73
N PRO A 230 18.51 1.75 -9.35
CA PRO A 230 18.10 0.63 -10.17
C PRO A 230 17.46 -0.47 -9.31
N ALA A 231 16.57 -1.27 -9.91
CA ALA A 231 16.05 -2.46 -9.26
C ALA A 231 17.18 -3.50 -9.04
N GLU A 232 17.04 -4.27 -7.97
CA GLU A 232 17.91 -5.44 -7.77
C GLU A 232 17.57 -6.54 -8.80
N LYS A 233 18.60 -7.22 -9.28
CA LYS A 233 18.42 -8.32 -10.24
C LYS A 233 17.82 -9.54 -9.58
N VAL A 234 16.73 -10.04 -10.16
CA VAL A 234 16.08 -11.29 -9.75
C VAL A 234 16.17 -12.31 -10.88
N GLU A 235 16.75 -13.47 -10.61
CA GLU A 235 16.88 -14.54 -11.62
C GLU A 235 15.53 -15.15 -12.00
N ASN A 236 14.66 -15.38 -11.00
CA ASN A 236 13.33 -15.95 -11.18
C ASN A 236 12.28 -15.10 -10.48
N VAL A 237 11.46 -14.42 -11.26
CA VAL A 237 10.26 -13.73 -10.75
C VAL A 237 9.14 -14.77 -10.64
N VAL A 238 8.67 -14.99 -9.41
CA VAL A 238 7.63 -15.98 -9.09
C VAL A 238 6.26 -15.31 -8.98
N ASP A 239 6.19 -14.18 -8.24
CA ASP A 239 4.96 -13.45 -7.99
C ASP A 239 5.28 -11.96 -7.73
N THR A 240 4.69 -11.06 -8.47
CA THR A 240 4.90 -9.61 -8.31
C THR A 240 3.93 -8.96 -7.34
N THR A 241 3.00 -9.75 -6.78
CA THR A 241 2.04 -9.26 -5.79
C THR A 241 2.79 -8.72 -4.57
N SER A 242 2.34 -7.58 -4.06
CA SER A 242 2.93 -6.87 -2.91
C SER A 242 4.37 -6.36 -3.08
N ALA A 243 4.96 -6.41 -4.27
CA ALA A 243 6.29 -5.83 -4.51
C ALA A 243 6.32 -4.32 -4.20
N GLY A 244 5.33 -3.58 -4.68
CA GLY A 244 5.16 -2.14 -4.41
C GLY A 244 4.85 -1.85 -2.94
N ASP A 245 4.03 -2.67 -2.28
CA ASP A 245 3.72 -2.55 -0.86
C ASP A 245 4.98 -2.79 0.00
N THR A 246 5.78 -3.81 -0.38
CA THR A 246 7.07 -4.11 0.25
C THR A 246 8.03 -2.93 0.08
N PHE A 247 8.16 -2.41 -1.15
CA PHE A 247 9.01 -1.24 -1.42
C PHE A 247 8.59 -0.05 -0.55
N THR A 248 7.29 0.25 -0.49
CA THR A 248 6.72 1.33 0.32
C THR A 248 7.09 1.19 1.79
N GLY A 249 6.84 0.03 2.40
CA GLY A 249 7.14 -0.21 3.82
C GLY A 249 8.61 -0.09 4.16
N TYR A 250 9.50 -0.67 3.33
CA TYR A 250 10.94 -0.63 3.54
C TYR A 250 11.54 0.75 3.27
N PHE A 251 11.02 1.49 2.27
CA PHE A 251 11.43 2.87 2.04
C PHE A 251 11.10 3.76 3.25
N ILE A 252 9.85 3.70 3.72
CA ILE A 252 9.42 4.49 4.89
C ILE A 252 10.27 4.11 6.12
N SER A 253 10.53 2.81 6.33
CA SER A 253 11.39 2.35 7.43
C SER A 253 12.78 2.99 7.37
N GLY A 254 13.43 3.01 6.21
CA GLY A 254 14.72 3.65 6.01
C GLY A 254 14.69 5.15 6.33
N ILE A 255 13.67 5.87 5.83
CA ILE A 255 13.49 7.30 6.13
C ILE A 255 13.31 7.55 7.63
N LEU A 256 12.51 6.74 8.30
CA LEU A 256 12.24 6.88 9.75
C LEU A 256 13.47 6.53 10.61
N ALA A 257 14.35 5.66 10.10
CA ALA A 257 15.64 5.35 10.74
C ALA A 257 16.70 6.45 10.51
N GLY A 258 16.39 7.50 9.72
CA GLY A 258 17.31 8.60 9.43
C GLY A 258 18.28 8.33 8.27
N SER A 259 18.04 7.26 7.48
CA SER A 259 18.81 7.00 6.27
C SER A 259 18.55 8.06 5.20
N SER A 260 19.53 8.27 4.33
CA SER A 260 19.32 9.07 3.12
C SER A 260 18.25 8.43 2.23
N PRO A 261 17.55 9.21 1.38
CA PRO A 261 16.59 8.65 0.42
C PRO A 261 17.20 7.56 -0.48
N GLU A 262 18.47 7.71 -0.86
CA GLU A 262 19.18 6.71 -1.67
C GLU A 262 19.34 5.37 -0.92
N GLU A 263 19.77 5.41 0.33
CA GLU A 263 19.91 4.22 1.17
C GLU A 263 18.57 3.55 1.44
N ALA A 264 17.52 4.35 1.71
CA ALA A 264 16.17 3.87 1.91
C ALA A 264 15.61 3.18 0.64
N MET A 265 15.85 3.76 -0.55
CA MET A 265 15.46 3.15 -1.83
C MET A 265 16.24 1.85 -2.11
N LYS A 266 17.55 1.80 -1.83
CA LYS A 266 18.35 0.58 -1.98
C LYS A 266 17.85 -0.54 -1.07
N LEU A 267 17.51 -0.23 0.18
CA LEU A 267 16.91 -1.18 1.11
C LEU A 267 15.56 -1.69 0.58
N ALA A 268 14.70 -0.78 0.12
CA ALA A 268 13.39 -1.10 -0.45
C ALA A 268 13.50 -1.96 -1.73
N ALA A 269 14.47 -1.67 -2.60
CA ALA A 269 14.72 -2.45 -3.81
C ALA A 269 15.13 -3.90 -3.48
N ARG A 270 16.03 -4.11 -2.49
CA ARG A 270 16.41 -5.44 -2.01
C ARG A 270 15.22 -6.20 -1.43
N ALA A 271 14.39 -5.53 -0.63
CA ALA A 271 13.20 -6.14 -0.04
C ALA A 271 12.18 -6.54 -1.11
N SER A 272 11.93 -5.69 -2.11
CA SER A 272 11.08 -6.01 -3.25
C SER A 272 11.60 -7.16 -4.08
N ALA A 273 12.90 -7.22 -4.35
CA ALA A 273 13.53 -8.31 -5.08
C ALA A 273 13.38 -9.66 -4.36
N PHE A 274 13.53 -9.64 -3.04
CA PHE A 274 13.25 -10.82 -2.21
C PHE A 274 11.77 -11.23 -2.29
N CYS A 275 10.84 -10.26 -2.21
CA CYS A 275 9.41 -10.47 -2.28
C CYS A 275 9.02 -11.16 -3.60
N VAL A 276 9.42 -10.62 -4.74
CA VAL A 276 9.02 -11.15 -6.06
C VAL A 276 9.62 -12.52 -6.39
N SER A 277 10.63 -12.97 -5.66
CA SER A 277 11.23 -14.30 -5.81
C SER A 277 10.44 -15.44 -5.12
N ARG A 278 9.34 -15.12 -4.46
CA ARG A 278 8.52 -16.05 -3.66
C ARG A 278 7.04 -15.90 -3.97
N PRO A 279 6.24 -16.96 -3.82
CA PRO A 279 4.79 -16.87 -4.02
C PRO A 279 4.10 -16.21 -2.83
N GLY A 280 2.98 -15.57 -3.10
CA GLY A 280 2.07 -14.99 -2.11
C GLY A 280 2.31 -13.50 -1.88
N ALA A 281 1.26 -12.82 -1.38
CA ALA A 281 1.28 -11.38 -1.10
C ALA A 281 2.07 -11.07 0.21
N ALA A 282 1.37 -10.99 1.34
CA ALA A 282 1.97 -10.68 2.64
C ALA A 282 3.02 -11.71 3.11
N ASP A 283 2.92 -12.97 2.66
CA ASP A 283 3.83 -14.04 3.06
C ASP A 283 5.21 -13.91 2.44
N SER A 284 5.31 -13.35 1.23
CA SER A 284 6.57 -13.15 0.50
C SER A 284 7.42 -11.98 1.02
N ILE A 285 6.84 -11.07 1.80
CA ILE A 285 7.54 -9.90 2.36
C ILE A 285 8.67 -10.39 3.30
N PRO A 286 9.94 -9.97 3.11
CA PRO A 286 11.03 -10.42 3.97
C PRO A 286 10.96 -9.87 5.40
N LEU A 287 11.68 -10.47 6.32
CA LEU A 287 12.13 -9.83 7.55
C LEU A 287 13.40 -9.02 7.25
N ILE A 288 13.64 -7.93 7.97
CA ILE A 288 14.87 -7.12 7.80
C ILE A 288 16.15 -7.96 7.97
N SER A 289 16.13 -8.98 8.81
CA SER A 289 17.25 -9.90 9.04
C SER A 289 17.54 -10.84 7.85
N GLN A 290 16.70 -10.86 6.83
CA GLN A 290 16.85 -11.69 5.63
C GLN A 290 17.45 -10.91 4.44
N LEU A 291 17.66 -9.61 4.59
CA LEU A 291 18.24 -8.70 3.61
C LEU A 291 19.71 -8.39 3.92
#